data_da46a1cf96d66f06a787ab386f29493d
#
_entry.id   da46a1cf96d66f06a787ab386f29493d
#
_cell.length_a   1.000
_cell.length_b   1.000
_cell.length_c   1.000
_cell.angle_alpha   90.00
_cell.angle_beta   90.00
_cell.angle_gamma   90.00
#
_symmetry.space_group_name_H-M   'P 1'
#
loop_
_entity.id
_entity.type
_entity.pdbx_description
1 polymer ?
#
loop_
_entity_poly.entity_id
_entity_poly.type
_entity_poly.pdbx_seq_one_letter_code
_entity_poly.pdbx_strand_id
1 'polypeptide(L)'
;MTSLPQHPSEGSERLRPSVAVARAARTLAAAGVAASRAEAELLAAHVLGVPRGRLALADGLTAGQLDRYDALVARRATREPLQHLTGSAGFRHLELAVGPGVFVPRPETELLAGWGVDQARLRPGAGETAGAGDGPLVVDLCSGSGAVALAVAQEAPAARVVAVERSPAALAWLRRNAADRAAAGDRPIEVVAADVTDPELLAGLAGRVDVLLCNPPYVPRAVLVPPEVAAHDPDEAVFGGADGLDVIRPVLARAAELLRPGGVLGVEHDDTHGAVLPALLAADGRYEAVEEHRDLAGRPRFATARRRRESVPVAPGHAEDTDGPRAWQTGSS
;
A
#
# COMPACT_ATOMS: atom_id res chain seq x y z
N MET A 1 25.53 16.41 -68.37
CA MET A 1 26.00 15.70 -67.17
C MET A 1 25.65 16.52 -65.96
N THR A 2 24.52 16.21 -65.36
CA THR A 2 23.98 16.99 -64.22
C THR A 2 24.26 16.13 -62.97
N SER A 3 25.19 16.64 -62.14
CA SER A 3 25.53 16.06 -60.83
C SER A 3 24.35 16.19 -59.89
N LEU A 4 23.84 15.06 -59.41
CA LEU A 4 22.89 15.00 -58.30
C LEU A 4 23.61 15.41 -56.98
N PRO A 5 22.97 16.20 -56.10
CA PRO A 5 23.54 16.51 -54.81
C PRO A 5 23.48 15.24 -53.95
N GLN A 6 24.63 14.81 -53.44
CA GLN A 6 24.71 13.78 -52.40
C GLN A 6 24.18 14.40 -51.10
N HIS A 7 23.04 13.89 -50.62
CA HIS A 7 22.61 14.14 -49.24
C HIS A 7 23.60 13.42 -48.33
N PRO A 8 24.22 14.09 -47.34
CA PRO A 8 24.97 13.43 -46.32
C PRO A 8 23.97 12.61 -45.52
N SER A 9 24.16 11.29 -45.47
CA SER A 9 23.50 10.42 -44.52
C SER A 9 23.97 10.83 -43.12
N GLU A 10 23.12 11.62 -42.42
CA GLU A 10 23.26 11.85 -40.97
C GLU A 10 23.06 10.54 -40.23
N GLY A 11 24.07 9.70 -40.23
CA GLY A 11 24.27 8.64 -39.24
C GLY A 11 24.66 9.32 -37.93
N SER A 12 23.69 9.89 -37.22
CA SER A 12 23.91 10.44 -35.89
C SER A 12 24.56 9.36 -35.03
N GLU A 13 25.80 9.60 -34.63
CA GLU A 13 26.60 8.68 -33.80
C GLU A 13 25.82 8.37 -32.53
N ARG A 14 25.43 7.08 -32.37
CA ARG A 14 24.67 6.62 -31.21
C ARG A 14 25.61 6.04 -30.18
N LEU A 15 25.49 6.49 -28.93
CA LEU A 15 26.28 5.94 -27.83
C LEU A 15 25.67 4.62 -27.36
N ARG A 16 26.48 3.55 -27.30
CA ARG A 16 26.02 2.25 -26.79
C ARG A 16 25.49 2.38 -25.35
N PRO A 17 24.33 1.76 -25.03
CA PRO A 17 23.75 1.82 -23.68
C PRO A 17 24.73 1.36 -22.60
N SER A 18 25.53 0.33 -22.86
CA SER A 18 26.52 -0.20 -21.91
C SER A 18 27.57 0.84 -21.49
N VAL A 19 28.00 1.72 -22.43
CA VAL A 19 28.99 2.78 -22.15
C VAL A 19 28.35 3.88 -21.31
N ALA A 20 27.13 4.34 -21.70
CA ALA A 20 26.38 5.35 -20.96
C ALA A 20 26.09 4.87 -19.52
N VAL A 21 25.57 3.65 -19.38
CA VAL A 21 25.28 3.02 -18.08
C VAL A 21 26.53 2.91 -17.21
N ALA A 22 27.66 2.46 -17.76
CA ALA A 22 28.89 2.35 -16.97
C ALA A 22 29.39 3.71 -16.45
N ARG A 23 29.21 4.80 -17.23
CA ARG A 23 29.53 6.16 -16.80
C ARG A 23 28.57 6.61 -15.70
N ALA A 24 27.27 6.49 -15.92
CA ALA A 24 26.24 6.88 -14.96
C ALA A 24 26.34 6.09 -13.64
N ALA A 25 26.61 4.79 -13.70
CA ALA A 25 26.79 3.97 -12.51
C ALA A 25 27.93 4.48 -11.61
N ARG A 26 29.05 4.95 -12.21
CA ARG A 26 30.14 5.57 -11.43
C ARG A 26 29.70 6.88 -10.77
N THR A 27 28.96 7.73 -11.49
CA THR A 27 28.42 8.98 -10.95
C THR A 27 27.48 8.71 -9.77
N LEU A 28 26.54 7.78 -9.93
CA LEU A 28 25.58 7.40 -8.88
C LEU A 28 26.27 6.73 -7.67
N ALA A 29 27.29 5.89 -7.91
CA ALA A 29 28.07 5.28 -6.84
C ALA A 29 28.83 6.33 -6.03
N ALA A 30 29.44 7.32 -6.68
CA ALA A 30 30.12 8.44 -6.02
C ALA A 30 29.14 9.31 -5.19
N ALA A 31 27.87 9.37 -5.58
CA ALA A 31 26.79 10.02 -4.83
C ALA A 31 26.18 9.13 -3.73
N GLY A 32 26.72 7.94 -3.47
CA GLY A 32 26.25 7.02 -2.42
C GLY A 32 24.97 6.25 -2.76
N VAL A 33 24.58 6.15 -4.04
CA VAL A 33 23.44 5.32 -4.48
C VAL A 33 23.86 3.85 -4.46
N ALA A 34 23.24 3.05 -3.58
CA ALA A 34 23.65 1.67 -3.34
C ALA A 34 23.47 0.78 -4.59
N ALA A 35 22.34 0.88 -5.27
CA ALA A 35 22.04 0.09 -6.48
C ALA A 35 22.46 0.82 -7.78
N SER A 36 23.56 1.57 -7.77
CA SER A 36 23.97 2.53 -8.79
C SER A 36 23.92 1.99 -10.22
N ARG A 37 24.38 0.74 -10.47
CA ARG A 37 24.32 0.13 -11.80
C ARG A 37 22.90 -0.19 -12.23
N ALA A 38 22.10 -0.80 -11.33
CA ALA A 38 20.72 -1.17 -11.64
C ALA A 38 19.89 0.07 -11.92
N GLU A 39 20.07 1.14 -11.16
CA GLU A 39 19.34 2.40 -11.36
C GLU A 39 19.82 3.13 -12.64
N ALA A 40 21.10 3.12 -12.96
CA ALA A 40 21.59 3.63 -14.23
C ALA A 40 20.97 2.89 -15.44
N GLU A 41 20.81 1.56 -15.35
CA GLU A 41 20.15 0.76 -16.38
C GLU A 41 18.64 1.10 -16.49
N LEU A 42 17.96 1.29 -15.36
CA LEU A 42 16.52 1.68 -15.34
C LEU A 42 16.30 3.07 -15.96
N LEU A 43 17.15 4.05 -15.64
CA LEU A 43 17.08 5.39 -16.25
C LEU A 43 17.35 5.33 -17.76
N ALA A 44 18.32 4.53 -18.22
CA ALA A 44 18.59 4.34 -19.65
C ALA A 44 17.42 3.67 -20.37
N ALA A 45 16.84 2.65 -19.76
CA ALA A 45 15.66 1.95 -20.27
C ALA A 45 14.46 2.89 -20.38
N HIS A 46 14.23 3.73 -19.37
CA HIS A 46 13.20 4.77 -19.36
C HIS A 46 13.37 5.76 -20.53
N VAL A 47 14.59 6.29 -20.73
CA VAL A 47 14.85 7.25 -21.82
C VAL A 47 14.69 6.63 -23.21
N LEU A 48 15.04 5.34 -23.33
CA LEU A 48 14.90 4.59 -24.58
C LEU A 48 13.50 4.06 -24.83
N GLY A 49 12.61 4.08 -23.82
CA GLY A 49 11.26 3.53 -23.91
C GLY A 49 11.26 1.99 -24.07
N VAL A 50 12.24 1.28 -23.49
CA VAL A 50 12.36 -0.17 -23.59
C VAL A 50 12.37 -0.82 -22.20
N PRO A 51 11.92 -2.06 -22.05
CA PRO A 51 12.13 -2.82 -20.81
C PRO A 51 13.62 -2.97 -20.50
N ARG A 52 14.00 -2.91 -19.21
CA ARG A 52 15.40 -3.07 -18.76
C ARG A 52 16.06 -4.30 -19.35
N GLY A 53 15.37 -5.43 -19.41
CA GLY A 53 15.88 -6.69 -19.97
C GLY A 53 16.22 -6.62 -21.46
N ARG A 54 15.70 -5.60 -22.18
CA ARG A 54 16.01 -5.37 -23.61
C ARG A 54 17.06 -4.28 -23.86
N LEU A 55 17.56 -3.65 -22.80
CA LEU A 55 18.51 -2.54 -22.92
C LEU A 55 19.77 -2.91 -23.72
N ALA A 56 20.27 -4.14 -23.57
CA ALA A 56 21.45 -4.65 -24.30
C ALA A 56 21.22 -4.80 -25.80
N LEU A 57 19.96 -4.88 -26.24
CA LEU A 57 19.55 -5.03 -27.64
C LEU A 57 19.16 -3.69 -28.29
N ALA A 58 19.18 -2.60 -27.53
CA ALA A 58 18.80 -1.30 -28.06
C ALA A 58 19.93 -0.69 -28.93
N ASP A 59 19.53 0.03 -29.98
CA ASP A 59 20.46 0.60 -31.00
C ASP A 59 21.45 1.66 -30.46
N GLY A 60 21.27 2.08 -29.21
CA GLY A 60 22.05 3.15 -28.59
C GLY A 60 21.27 4.47 -28.45
N LEU A 61 21.80 5.35 -27.61
CA LEU A 61 21.22 6.66 -27.33
C LEU A 61 21.66 7.66 -28.41
N THR A 62 20.70 8.39 -28.98
CA THR A 62 21.00 9.58 -29.76
C THR A 62 21.52 10.68 -28.86
N ALA A 63 22.10 11.75 -29.42
CA ALA A 63 22.58 12.91 -28.66
C ALA A 63 21.48 13.47 -27.71
N GLY A 64 20.26 13.74 -28.22
CA GLY A 64 19.18 14.26 -27.39
C GLY A 64 18.64 13.27 -26.34
N GLN A 65 18.76 11.95 -26.58
CA GLN A 65 18.45 10.94 -25.54
C GLN A 65 19.55 10.90 -24.49
N LEU A 66 20.81 11.08 -24.89
CA LEU A 66 21.94 11.12 -23.97
C LEU A 66 21.84 12.35 -23.05
N ASP A 67 21.51 13.51 -23.58
CA ASP A 67 21.28 14.73 -22.79
C ASP A 67 20.19 14.53 -21.73
N ARG A 68 19.05 13.92 -22.14
CA ARG A 68 17.98 13.58 -21.18
C ARG A 68 18.43 12.57 -20.13
N TYR A 69 19.17 11.56 -20.55
CA TYR A 69 19.71 10.55 -19.63
C TYR A 69 20.66 11.19 -18.61
N ASP A 70 21.60 12.01 -19.06
CA ASP A 70 22.56 12.69 -18.21
C ASP A 70 21.86 13.66 -17.22
N ALA A 71 20.82 14.34 -17.65
CA ALA A 71 20.00 15.17 -16.76
C ALA A 71 19.31 14.34 -15.66
N LEU A 72 18.75 13.16 -16.00
CA LEU A 72 18.14 12.27 -15.00
C LEU A 72 19.18 11.70 -14.04
N VAL A 73 20.37 11.32 -14.55
CA VAL A 73 21.49 10.84 -13.73
C VAL A 73 21.95 11.93 -12.75
N ALA A 74 22.07 13.18 -13.21
CA ALA A 74 22.42 14.30 -12.36
C ALA A 74 21.40 14.53 -11.24
N ARG A 75 20.10 14.50 -11.55
CA ARG A 75 19.02 14.58 -10.54
C ARG A 75 19.08 13.41 -9.58
N ARG A 76 19.26 12.17 -10.05
CA ARG A 76 19.40 10.99 -9.17
C ARG A 76 20.61 11.09 -8.24
N ALA A 77 21.72 11.67 -8.73
CA ALA A 77 22.91 11.92 -7.92
C ALA A 77 22.65 12.92 -6.76
N THR A 78 21.64 13.79 -6.85
CA THR A 78 21.16 14.62 -5.73
C THR A 78 20.22 13.87 -4.79
N ARG A 79 20.08 12.55 -4.94
CA ARG A 79 19.25 11.64 -4.14
C ARG A 79 17.74 11.75 -4.43
N GLU A 80 17.33 12.39 -5.52
CA GLU A 80 15.92 12.35 -5.95
C GLU A 80 15.50 10.90 -6.23
N PRO A 81 14.35 10.42 -5.71
CA PRO A 81 13.91 9.04 -5.89
C PRO A 81 13.82 8.64 -7.36
N LEU A 82 14.32 7.45 -7.68
CA LEU A 82 14.25 6.91 -9.05
C LEU A 82 12.82 6.93 -9.59
N GLN A 83 11.84 6.57 -8.77
CA GLN A 83 10.43 6.52 -9.13
C GLN A 83 9.86 7.90 -9.47
N HIS A 84 10.33 8.97 -8.81
CA HIS A 84 9.95 10.34 -9.19
C HIS A 84 10.54 10.75 -10.55
N LEU A 85 11.75 10.27 -10.86
CA LEU A 85 12.42 10.54 -12.14
C LEU A 85 11.78 9.79 -13.30
N THR A 86 11.33 8.56 -13.08
CA THR A 86 10.67 7.74 -14.09
C THR A 86 9.15 7.98 -14.16
N GLY A 87 8.58 8.60 -13.12
CA GLY A 87 7.15 8.89 -13.02
C GLY A 87 6.30 7.68 -12.65
N SER A 88 6.91 6.54 -12.31
CA SER A 88 6.16 5.33 -11.95
C SER A 88 6.88 4.50 -10.88
N ALA A 89 6.09 3.71 -10.14
CA ALA A 89 6.54 2.73 -9.16
C ALA A 89 5.78 1.42 -9.37
N GLY A 90 6.52 0.30 -9.42
CA GLY A 90 5.93 -1.03 -9.37
C GLY A 90 5.45 -1.35 -7.96
N PHE A 91 4.28 -1.98 -7.84
CA PHE A 91 3.76 -2.51 -6.58
C PHE A 91 2.88 -3.72 -6.86
N ARG A 92 3.28 -4.90 -6.38
CA ARG A 92 2.64 -6.19 -6.69
C ARG A 92 2.50 -6.40 -8.21
N HIS A 93 1.29 -6.35 -8.73
CA HIS A 93 1.00 -6.51 -10.17
C HIS A 93 0.66 -5.18 -10.86
N LEU A 94 0.86 -4.05 -10.16
CA LEU A 94 0.53 -2.72 -10.61
C LEU A 94 1.79 -1.93 -11.00
N GLU A 95 1.62 -1.05 -11.96
CA GLU A 95 2.51 0.09 -12.17
C GLU A 95 1.73 1.36 -11.88
N LEU A 96 2.14 2.09 -10.85
CA LEU A 96 1.44 3.26 -10.33
C LEU A 96 2.19 4.52 -10.70
N ALA A 97 1.46 5.55 -11.14
CA ALA A 97 2.03 6.87 -11.32
C ALA A 97 2.39 7.49 -9.95
N VAL A 98 3.59 8.01 -9.83
CA VAL A 98 4.10 8.67 -8.63
C VAL A 98 4.98 9.87 -9.01
N GLY A 99 5.15 10.78 -8.06
CA GLY A 99 5.99 11.97 -8.23
C GLY A 99 6.02 12.80 -6.95
N PRO A 100 6.49 14.05 -7.01
CA PRO A 100 6.56 14.91 -5.83
C PRO A 100 5.23 15.01 -5.08
N GLY A 101 5.29 14.98 -3.76
CA GLY A 101 4.14 15.13 -2.87
C GLY A 101 3.38 13.84 -2.56
N VAL A 102 3.87 12.68 -2.98
CA VAL A 102 3.34 11.37 -2.56
C VAL A 102 4.47 10.46 -2.14
N PHE A 103 4.22 9.66 -1.10
CA PHE A 103 5.13 8.61 -0.65
C PHE A 103 5.25 7.52 -1.73
N VAL A 104 6.50 7.14 -2.04
CA VAL A 104 6.77 6.06 -3.01
C VAL A 104 6.41 4.72 -2.38
N PRO A 105 5.54 3.89 -2.99
CA PRO A 105 5.22 2.57 -2.47
C PRO A 105 6.47 1.73 -2.20
N ARG A 106 6.51 1.04 -1.04
CA ARG A 106 7.65 0.23 -0.61
C ARG A 106 7.36 -1.26 -0.81
N PRO A 107 8.37 -2.07 -1.17
CA PRO A 107 8.19 -3.52 -1.35
C PRO A 107 7.68 -4.22 -0.09
N GLU A 108 8.05 -3.75 1.10
CA GLU A 108 7.61 -4.32 2.37
C GLU A 108 6.09 -4.22 2.55
N THR A 109 5.46 -3.15 2.07
CA THR A 109 4.01 -2.92 2.13
C THR A 109 3.23 -3.92 1.25
N GLU A 110 3.89 -4.57 0.28
CA GLU A 110 3.26 -5.63 -0.52
C GLU A 110 2.80 -6.82 0.33
N LEU A 111 3.44 -7.06 1.48
CA LEU A 111 3.04 -8.11 2.42
C LEU A 111 1.70 -7.79 3.09
N LEU A 112 1.53 -6.55 3.55
CA LEU A 112 0.25 -6.07 4.09
C LEU A 112 -0.85 -6.13 3.03
N ALA A 113 -0.58 -5.66 1.81
CA ALA A 113 -1.54 -5.71 0.70
C ALA A 113 -1.91 -7.16 0.36
N GLY A 114 -0.94 -8.08 0.28
CA GLY A 114 -1.18 -9.51 0.05
C GLY A 114 -2.05 -10.14 1.11
N TRP A 115 -1.76 -9.87 2.38
CA TRP A 115 -2.61 -10.33 3.48
C TRP A 115 -4.04 -9.77 3.35
N GLY A 116 -4.19 -8.50 3.01
CA GLY A 116 -5.50 -7.87 2.79
C GLY A 116 -6.29 -8.51 1.65
N VAL A 117 -5.64 -8.81 0.54
CA VAL A 117 -6.22 -9.56 -0.60
C VAL A 117 -6.74 -10.93 -0.15
N ASP A 118 -5.92 -11.68 0.59
CA ASP A 118 -6.29 -13.01 1.08
C ASP A 118 -7.49 -12.92 2.04
N GLN A 119 -7.50 -11.94 2.95
CA GLN A 119 -8.63 -11.72 3.84
C GLN A 119 -9.90 -11.34 3.07
N ALA A 120 -9.82 -10.50 2.05
CA ALA A 120 -10.96 -10.14 1.22
C ALA A 120 -11.54 -11.37 0.48
N ARG A 121 -10.68 -12.22 -0.09
CA ARG A 121 -11.09 -13.46 -0.79
C ARG A 121 -11.75 -14.49 0.12
N LEU A 122 -11.41 -14.52 1.40
CA LEU A 122 -11.99 -15.45 2.38
C LEU A 122 -13.37 -15.01 2.91
N ARG A 123 -13.86 -13.81 2.54
CA ARG A 123 -15.15 -13.30 3.06
C ARG A 123 -16.33 -13.81 2.24
N PRO A 124 -17.54 -13.94 2.88
CA PRO A 124 -18.76 -14.22 2.14
C PRO A 124 -18.99 -13.19 1.03
N GLY A 125 -19.51 -13.62 -0.10
CA GLY A 125 -19.73 -12.77 -1.27
C GLY A 125 -18.46 -12.50 -2.11
N ALA A 126 -17.32 -13.13 -1.82
CA ALA A 126 -16.10 -13.01 -2.62
C ALA A 126 -16.10 -13.88 -3.91
N GLY A 127 -17.15 -14.66 -4.16
CA GLY A 127 -17.26 -15.50 -5.36
C GLY A 127 -17.54 -14.71 -6.64
N GLU A 128 -17.19 -15.29 -7.81
CA GLU A 128 -17.34 -14.68 -9.14
C GLU A 128 -18.81 -14.33 -9.51
N THR A 129 -19.80 -14.92 -8.81
CA THR A 129 -21.23 -14.70 -9.04
C THR A 129 -21.85 -13.65 -8.11
N ALA A 130 -21.06 -13.01 -7.23
CA ALA A 130 -21.55 -11.96 -6.34
C ALA A 130 -22.06 -10.76 -7.14
N GLY A 131 -23.26 -10.29 -6.85
CA GLY A 131 -23.81 -9.06 -7.45
C GLY A 131 -22.98 -7.83 -7.06
N ALA A 132 -23.13 -6.72 -7.79
CA ALA A 132 -22.31 -5.51 -7.65
C ALA A 132 -22.33 -4.83 -6.25
N GLY A 133 -23.07 -5.37 -5.28
CA GLY A 133 -23.16 -4.87 -3.90
C GLY A 133 -22.82 -5.89 -2.81
N ASP A 134 -22.61 -7.16 -3.17
CA ASP A 134 -22.55 -8.27 -2.21
C ASP A 134 -21.13 -8.67 -1.78
N GLY A 135 -20.11 -8.08 -2.37
CA GLY A 135 -18.69 -8.38 -2.07
C GLY A 135 -18.21 -7.76 -0.75
N PRO A 136 -17.07 -8.24 -0.23
CA PRO A 136 -16.49 -7.73 1.01
C PRO A 136 -16.15 -6.24 0.89
N LEU A 137 -16.41 -5.51 1.98
CA LEU A 137 -16.04 -4.10 2.10
C LEU A 137 -14.64 -3.97 2.69
N VAL A 138 -13.74 -3.41 1.89
CA VAL A 138 -12.35 -3.15 2.29
C VAL A 138 -12.13 -1.64 2.38
N VAL A 139 -11.50 -1.20 3.46
CA VAL A 139 -11.09 0.19 3.67
C VAL A 139 -9.57 0.25 3.78
N ASP A 140 -8.94 1.12 3.01
CA ASP A 140 -7.52 1.45 3.09
C ASP A 140 -7.38 2.88 3.63
N LEU A 141 -6.79 3.04 4.81
CA LEU A 141 -6.54 4.33 5.46
C LEU A 141 -5.10 4.77 5.19
N CYS A 142 -4.88 6.07 5.01
CA CYS A 142 -3.59 6.65 4.62
C CYS A 142 -3.10 6.08 3.27
N SER A 143 -3.97 6.09 2.27
CA SER A 143 -3.78 5.35 1.00
C SER A 143 -2.64 5.86 0.12
N GLY A 144 -2.15 7.10 0.32
CA GLY A 144 -1.05 7.67 -0.44
C GLY A 144 -1.33 7.67 -1.95
N SER A 145 -0.53 6.94 -2.73
CA SER A 145 -0.73 6.75 -4.18
C SER A 145 -1.85 5.76 -4.53
N GLY A 146 -2.44 5.09 -3.53
CA GLY A 146 -3.45 4.05 -3.70
C GLY A 146 -2.89 2.63 -3.83
N ALA A 147 -1.63 2.41 -3.50
CA ALA A 147 -0.95 1.14 -3.74
C ALA A 147 -1.68 -0.06 -3.12
N VAL A 148 -2.05 0.02 -1.84
CA VAL A 148 -2.77 -1.06 -1.13
C VAL A 148 -4.20 -1.20 -1.65
N ALA A 149 -4.95 -0.10 -1.73
CA ALA A 149 -6.34 -0.11 -2.20
C ALA A 149 -6.50 -0.70 -3.61
N LEU A 150 -5.63 -0.26 -4.54
CA LEU A 150 -5.70 -0.68 -5.94
C LEU A 150 -5.22 -2.12 -6.13
N ALA A 151 -4.23 -2.58 -5.36
CA ALA A 151 -3.83 -3.99 -5.36
C ALA A 151 -4.98 -4.89 -4.89
N VAL A 152 -5.69 -4.50 -3.82
CA VAL A 152 -6.88 -5.23 -3.37
C VAL A 152 -7.98 -5.22 -4.44
N ALA A 153 -8.28 -4.08 -5.06
CA ALA A 153 -9.32 -3.99 -6.10
C ALA A 153 -9.00 -4.87 -7.32
N GLN A 154 -7.73 -4.94 -7.73
CA GLN A 154 -7.28 -5.77 -8.84
C GLN A 154 -7.33 -7.27 -8.51
N GLU A 155 -6.77 -7.65 -7.35
CA GLU A 155 -6.57 -9.05 -7.00
C GLU A 155 -7.76 -9.70 -6.30
N ALA A 156 -8.67 -8.90 -5.72
CA ALA A 156 -9.95 -9.36 -5.16
C ALA A 156 -11.12 -8.59 -5.82
N PRO A 157 -11.43 -8.84 -7.09
CA PRO A 157 -12.34 -8.00 -7.90
C PRO A 157 -13.79 -7.98 -7.39
N ALA A 158 -14.19 -8.92 -6.54
CA ALA A 158 -15.49 -8.88 -5.85
C ALA A 158 -15.52 -7.83 -4.73
N ALA A 159 -14.37 -7.40 -4.19
CA ALA A 159 -14.32 -6.45 -3.10
C ALA A 159 -14.80 -5.06 -3.52
N ARG A 160 -15.49 -4.37 -2.60
CA ARG A 160 -15.76 -2.95 -2.66
C ARG A 160 -14.70 -2.23 -1.84
N VAL A 161 -13.88 -1.41 -2.48
CA VAL A 161 -12.72 -0.78 -1.85
C VAL A 161 -12.95 0.71 -1.68
N VAL A 162 -12.71 1.22 -0.48
CA VAL A 162 -12.70 2.65 -0.12
C VAL A 162 -11.29 3.04 0.29
N ALA A 163 -10.71 4.02 -0.37
CA ALA A 163 -9.39 4.56 -0.12
C ALA A 163 -9.50 5.94 0.53
N VAL A 164 -8.90 6.14 1.69
CA VAL A 164 -8.93 7.39 2.45
C VAL A 164 -7.54 8.03 2.47
N GLU A 165 -7.47 9.27 2.04
CA GLU A 165 -6.24 10.06 2.03
C GLU A 165 -6.55 11.52 2.40
N ARG A 166 -5.68 12.16 3.19
CA ARG A 166 -5.88 13.56 3.62
C ARG A 166 -5.08 14.57 2.80
N SER A 167 -3.88 14.17 2.32
CA SER A 167 -2.98 15.08 1.59
C SER A 167 -3.53 15.40 0.21
N PRO A 168 -3.77 16.69 -0.13
CA PRO A 168 -4.25 17.06 -1.48
C PRO A 168 -3.29 16.62 -2.59
N ALA A 169 -1.97 16.63 -2.31
CA ALA A 169 -0.96 16.20 -3.29
C ALA A 169 -1.05 14.68 -3.53
N ALA A 170 -1.11 13.88 -2.47
CA ALA A 170 -1.27 12.43 -2.58
C ALA A 170 -2.62 12.05 -3.21
N LEU A 171 -3.71 12.75 -2.87
CA LEU A 171 -5.03 12.57 -3.49
C LEU A 171 -5.02 12.77 -5.00
N ALA A 172 -4.22 13.69 -5.52
CA ALA A 172 -4.10 13.86 -6.97
C ALA A 172 -3.53 12.61 -7.64
N TRP A 173 -2.51 11.99 -7.04
CA TRP A 173 -1.92 10.74 -7.51
C TRP A 173 -2.87 9.56 -7.34
N LEU A 174 -3.51 9.43 -6.19
CA LEU A 174 -4.51 8.39 -5.91
C LEU A 174 -5.64 8.41 -6.94
N ARG A 175 -6.24 9.58 -7.20
CA ARG A 175 -7.33 9.74 -8.18
C ARG A 175 -6.88 9.41 -9.59
N ARG A 176 -5.67 9.82 -9.99
CA ARG A 176 -5.08 9.47 -11.28
C ARG A 176 -4.93 7.96 -11.40
N ASN A 177 -4.28 7.31 -10.43
CA ASN A 177 -4.07 5.87 -10.44
C ASN A 177 -5.40 5.10 -10.44
N ALA A 178 -6.38 5.53 -9.65
CA ALA A 178 -7.72 4.94 -9.63
C ALA A 178 -8.42 5.04 -11.01
N ALA A 179 -8.32 6.19 -11.67
CA ALA A 179 -8.87 6.38 -13.01
C ALA A 179 -8.15 5.51 -14.07
N ASP A 180 -6.81 5.46 -14.03
CA ASP A 180 -6.00 4.65 -14.94
C ASP A 180 -6.32 3.15 -14.78
N ARG A 181 -6.50 2.67 -13.53
CA ARG A 181 -6.87 1.27 -13.26
C ARG A 181 -8.29 0.94 -13.70
N ALA A 182 -9.24 1.84 -13.44
CA ALA A 182 -10.62 1.68 -13.91
C ALA A 182 -10.69 1.63 -15.45
N ALA A 183 -9.91 2.48 -16.14
CA ALA A 183 -9.79 2.45 -17.61
C ALA A 183 -9.15 1.16 -18.11
N ALA A 184 -8.28 0.52 -17.33
CA ALA A 184 -7.68 -0.78 -17.64
C ALA A 184 -8.61 -1.99 -17.36
N GLY A 185 -9.81 -1.75 -16.80
CA GLY A 185 -10.83 -2.77 -16.55
C GLY A 185 -10.92 -3.27 -15.12
N ASP A 186 -10.14 -2.73 -14.19
CA ASP A 186 -10.28 -3.05 -12.77
C ASP A 186 -11.57 -2.44 -12.20
N ARG A 187 -12.10 -3.04 -11.13
CA ARG A 187 -13.24 -2.47 -10.43
C ARG A 187 -12.88 -1.10 -9.86
N PRO A 188 -13.67 -0.04 -10.13
CA PRO A 188 -13.43 1.29 -9.56
C PRO A 188 -13.46 1.26 -8.03
N ILE A 189 -12.55 2.00 -7.41
CA ILE A 189 -12.52 2.24 -5.97
C ILE A 189 -13.18 3.58 -5.63
N GLU A 190 -13.69 3.70 -4.40
CA GLU A 190 -14.16 4.97 -3.84
C GLU A 190 -12.98 5.71 -3.22
N VAL A 191 -12.77 6.98 -3.57
CA VAL A 191 -11.71 7.83 -3.02
C VAL A 191 -12.31 8.90 -2.13
N VAL A 192 -11.96 8.89 -0.85
CA VAL A 192 -12.43 9.81 0.18
C VAL A 192 -11.30 10.71 0.65
N ALA A 193 -11.52 12.03 0.53
CA ALA A 193 -10.60 13.03 1.05
C ALA A 193 -10.95 13.32 2.51
N ALA A 194 -10.22 12.71 3.46
CA ALA A 194 -10.48 12.89 4.90
C ALA A 194 -9.24 12.56 5.74
N ASP A 195 -9.22 13.07 6.98
CA ASP A 195 -8.21 12.74 7.97
C ASP A 195 -8.69 11.56 8.84
N VAL A 196 -7.79 10.61 9.12
CA VAL A 196 -8.10 9.44 9.98
C VAL A 196 -8.40 9.83 11.44
N THR A 197 -8.06 11.05 11.84
CA THR A 197 -8.36 11.61 13.17
C THR A 197 -9.76 12.21 13.24
N ASP A 198 -10.47 12.38 12.11
CA ASP A 198 -11.85 12.87 12.08
C ASP A 198 -12.79 11.84 12.73
N PRO A 199 -13.52 12.19 13.80
CA PRO A 199 -14.47 11.29 14.46
C PRO A 199 -15.63 10.86 13.55
N GLU A 200 -15.99 11.66 12.55
CA GLU A 200 -17.06 11.35 11.61
C GLU A 200 -16.59 10.59 10.35
N LEU A 201 -15.28 10.27 10.29
CA LEU A 201 -14.72 9.54 9.15
C LEU A 201 -15.49 8.25 8.89
N LEU A 202 -16.10 8.15 7.69
CA LEU A 202 -16.86 6.99 7.22
C LEU A 202 -17.96 6.52 8.21
N ALA A 203 -18.59 7.44 8.97
CA ALA A 203 -19.62 7.11 9.96
C ALA A 203 -20.75 6.24 9.37
N GLY A 204 -21.11 6.41 8.10
CA GLY A 204 -22.08 5.57 7.38
C GLY A 204 -21.62 4.11 7.16
N LEU A 205 -20.36 3.78 7.42
CA LEU A 205 -19.80 2.43 7.32
C LEU A 205 -19.52 1.79 8.69
N ALA A 206 -19.90 2.43 9.80
CA ALA A 206 -19.70 1.90 11.14
C ALA A 206 -20.24 0.46 11.27
N GLY A 207 -19.42 -0.45 11.79
CA GLY A 207 -19.78 -1.86 11.98
C GLY A 207 -20.01 -2.66 10.68
N ARG A 208 -19.56 -2.16 9.51
CA ARG A 208 -19.82 -2.80 8.21
C ARG A 208 -18.57 -3.25 7.47
N VAL A 209 -17.38 -2.77 7.85
CA VAL A 209 -16.12 -3.05 7.16
C VAL A 209 -15.66 -4.48 7.46
N ASP A 210 -15.31 -5.24 6.42
CA ASP A 210 -14.79 -6.60 6.53
C ASP A 210 -13.29 -6.64 6.79
N VAL A 211 -12.54 -5.79 6.07
CA VAL A 211 -11.08 -5.70 6.12
C VAL A 211 -10.69 -4.23 6.16
N LEU A 212 -9.90 -3.85 7.14
CA LEU A 212 -9.32 -2.52 7.23
C LEU A 212 -7.79 -2.63 7.18
N LEU A 213 -7.19 -1.89 6.26
CA LEU A 213 -5.75 -1.83 6.03
C LEU A 213 -5.26 -0.41 6.28
N CYS A 214 -4.04 -0.28 6.76
CA CYS A 214 -3.41 1.02 6.92
C CYS A 214 -1.89 0.92 6.88
N ASN A 215 -1.28 1.73 6.04
CA ASN A 215 0.15 2.04 6.14
C ASN A 215 0.29 3.51 6.57
N PRO A 216 0.24 3.83 7.87
CA PRO A 216 0.29 5.19 8.37
C PRO A 216 1.72 5.73 8.41
N PRO A 217 1.96 7.03 8.55
CA PRO A 217 3.25 7.54 8.97
C PRO A 217 3.59 7.01 10.37
N TYR A 218 4.73 6.32 10.48
CA TYR A 218 5.10 5.61 11.72
C TYR A 218 6.55 5.86 12.18
N VAL A 219 7.35 6.62 11.44
CA VAL A 219 8.75 6.86 11.83
C VAL A 219 8.78 7.87 12.99
N PRO A 220 9.46 7.55 14.11
CA PRO A 220 9.66 8.52 15.19
C PRO A 220 10.47 9.72 14.68
N ARG A 221 10.07 10.92 15.05
CA ARG A 221 10.67 12.18 14.53
C ARG A 221 12.17 12.33 14.81
N ALA A 222 12.71 11.65 15.82
CA ALA A 222 14.12 11.66 16.16
C ALA A 222 14.97 10.69 15.33
N VAL A 223 14.35 9.82 14.53
CA VAL A 223 15.05 8.81 13.70
C VAL A 223 15.56 9.46 12.42
N LEU A 224 16.84 9.23 12.13
CA LEU A 224 17.44 9.66 10.86
C LEU A 224 16.98 8.73 9.73
N VAL A 225 16.33 9.31 8.75
CA VAL A 225 15.88 8.59 7.55
C VAL A 225 16.88 8.74 6.39
N PRO A 226 16.86 7.85 5.39
CA PRO A 226 17.70 7.99 4.20
C PRO A 226 17.54 9.34 3.50
N PRO A 227 18.57 9.86 2.81
CA PRO A 227 18.52 11.17 2.15
C PRO A 227 17.36 11.31 1.14
N GLU A 228 16.97 10.23 0.44
CA GLU A 228 15.83 10.21 -0.45
C GLU A 228 14.54 10.54 0.28
N VAL A 229 14.33 9.92 1.44
CA VAL A 229 13.16 10.15 2.29
C VAL A 229 13.18 11.55 2.87
N ALA A 230 14.31 11.94 3.46
CA ALA A 230 14.44 13.24 4.14
C ALA A 230 14.23 14.45 3.21
N ALA A 231 14.60 14.33 1.94
CA ALA A 231 14.57 15.46 1.00
C ALA A 231 13.36 15.45 0.06
N HIS A 232 12.69 14.29 -0.14
CA HIS A 232 11.72 14.14 -1.22
C HIS A 232 10.38 13.53 -0.82
N ASP A 233 10.32 12.70 0.24
CA ASP A 233 9.04 12.22 0.74
C ASP A 233 8.39 13.29 1.65
N PRO A 234 7.05 13.46 1.63
CA PRO A 234 6.39 14.42 2.52
C PRO A 234 6.55 14.02 3.99
N ASP A 235 6.96 14.96 4.84
CA ASP A 235 7.10 14.73 6.29
C ASP A 235 5.87 14.05 6.92
N GLU A 236 4.68 14.50 6.49
CA GLU A 236 3.39 13.99 6.98
C GLU A 236 3.09 12.55 6.55
N ALA A 237 3.79 12.02 5.55
CA ALA A 237 3.68 10.63 5.10
C ALA A 237 4.74 9.71 5.74
N VAL A 238 5.73 10.29 6.44
CA VAL A 238 6.86 9.56 7.04
C VAL A 238 6.78 9.55 8.56
N PHE A 239 6.63 10.74 9.18
CA PHE A 239 6.80 10.88 10.61
C PHE A 239 5.48 10.76 11.38
N GLY A 240 5.41 9.78 12.27
CA GLY A 240 4.27 9.50 13.14
C GLY A 240 4.39 10.15 14.54
N GLY A 241 5.08 11.29 14.67
CA GLY A 241 5.22 12.00 15.93
C GLY A 241 6.47 11.59 16.73
N ALA A 242 6.46 11.83 18.03
CA ALA A 242 7.63 11.63 18.88
C ALA A 242 8.01 10.15 19.01
N ASP A 243 7.02 9.28 19.13
CA ASP A 243 7.17 7.82 19.28
C ASP A 243 6.73 7.03 18.06
N GLY A 244 6.33 7.70 16.97
CA GLY A 244 5.86 7.06 15.73
C GLY A 244 4.42 6.54 15.79
N LEU A 245 3.66 6.80 16.85
CA LEU A 245 2.34 6.23 17.07
C LEU A 245 1.18 7.25 17.01
N ASP A 246 1.47 8.53 16.73
CA ASP A 246 0.46 9.59 16.77
C ASP A 246 -0.70 9.36 15.80
N VAL A 247 -0.43 8.75 14.63
CA VAL A 247 -1.45 8.39 13.65
C VAL A 247 -1.99 6.98 13.89
N ILE A 248 -1.15 6.06 14.36
CA ILE A 248 -1.56 4.67 14.62
C ILE A 248 -2.67 4.60 15.68
N ARG A 249 -2.54 5.34 16.80
CA ARG A 249 -3.56 5.32 17.86
C ARG A 249 -4.97 5.70 17.39
N PRO A 250 -5.17 6.82 16.66
CA PRO A 250 -6.47 7.13 16.05
C PRO A 250 -6.95 6.06 15.07
N VAL A 251 -6.04 5.49 14.25
CA VAL A 251 -6.38 4.40 13.33
C VAL A 251 -6.95 3.19 14.07
N LEU A 252 -6.33 2.75 15.19
CA LEU A 252 -6.85 1.63 15.97
C LEU A 252 -8.26 1.93 16.52
N ALA A 253 -8.48 3.14 17.03
CA ALA A 253 -9.79 3.55 17.54
C ALA A 253 -10.84 3.54 16.43
N ARG A 254 -10.51 4.12 15.28
CA ARG A 254 -11.41 4.21 14.11
C ARG A 254 -11.69 2.82 13.52
N ALA A 255 -10.68 1.96 13.42
CA ALA A 255 -10.85 0.60 12.93
C ALA A 255 -11.84 -0.20 13.80
N ALA A 256 -11.79 -0.04 15.14
CA ALA A 256 -12.72 -0.73 16.02
C ALA A 256 -14.18 -0.30 15.83
N GLU A 257 -14.42 0.92 15.37
CA GLU A 257 -15.77 1.43 15.08
C GLU A 257 -16.26 1.00 13.69
N LEU A 258 -15.39 1.03 12.70
CA LEU A 258 -15.72 0.71 11.32
C LEU A 258 -15.88 -0.79 11.07
N LEU A 259 -15.01 -1.62 11.68
CA LEU A 259 -15.03 -3.06 11.50
C LEU A 259 -16.28 -3.68 12.06
N ARG A 260 -16.92 -4.55 11.28
CA ARG A 260 -17.97 -5.42 11.79
C ARG A 260 -17.42 -6.43 12.81
N PRO A 261 -18.28 -7.00 13.67
CA PRO A 261 -17.87 -8.12 14.50
C PRO A 261 -17.24 -9.26 13.67
N GLY A 262 -16.00 -9.64 14.01
CA GLY A 262 -15.22 -10.61 13.24
C GLY A 262 -14.51 -10.05 11.98
N GLY A 263 -14.65 -8.76 11.69
CA GLY A 263 -13.84 -8.05 10.71
C GLY A 263 -12.37 -7.98 11.13
N VAL A 264 -11.45 -7.76 10.20
CA VAL A 264 -10.01 -7.82 10.46
C VAL A 264 -9.28 -6.53 10.11
N LEU A 265 -8.24 -6.25 10.88
CA LEU A 265 -7.36 -5.10 10.78
C LEU A 265 -5.95 -5.55 10.42
N GLY A 266 -5.28 -4.83 9.50
CA GLY A 266 -3.84 -4.92 9.28
C GLY A 266 -3.23 -3.51 9.28
N VAL A 267 -2.19 -3.29 10.09
CA VAL A 267 -1.51 -1.98 10.22
C VAL A 267 -0.01 -2.15 10.12
N GLU A 268 0.60 -1.47 9.16
CA GLU A 268 2.06 -1.39 9.02
C GLU A 268 2.65 -0.48 10.11
N HIS A 269 3.90 -0.78 10.52
CA HIS A 269 4.58 -0.03 11.58
C HIS A 269 6.10 -0.11 11.45
N ASP A 270 6.81 0.73 12.17
CA ASP A 270 8.27 0.68 12.30
C ASP A 270 8.72 -0.63 12.96
N ASP A 271 9.89 -1.14 12.59
CA ASP A 271 10.41 -2.41 13.13
C ASP A 271 10.61 -2.36 14.66
N THR A 272 10.81 -1.17 15.24
CA THR A 272 10.88 -0.96 16.69
C THR A 272 9.53 -1.10 17.41
N HIS A 273 8.41 -1.06 16.68
CA HIS A 273 7.06 -1.20 17.23
C HIS A 273 6.55 -2.65 17.31
N GLY A 274 7.34 -3.63 16.90
CA GLY A 274 6.92 -5.04 16.83
C GLY A 274 6.38 -5.66 18.12
N ALA A 275 6.75 -5.13 19.30
CA ALA A 275 6.13 -5.51 20.57
C ALA A 275 5.07 -4.50 21.03
N VAL A 276 5.19 -3.24 20.63
CA VAL A 276 4.34 -2.14 21.15
C VAL A 276 2.96 -2.19 20.51
N LEU A 277 2.88 -2.32 19.17
CA LEU A 277 1.59 -2.31 18.48
C LEU A 277 0.72 -3.52 18.83
N PRO A 278 1.22 -4.77 18.87
CA PRO A 278 0.45 -5.90 19.37
C PRO A 278 -0.03 -5.71 20.82
N ALA A 279 0.79 -5.11 21.69
CA ALA A 279 0.38 -4.84 23.07
C ALA A 279 -0.73 -3.77 23.13
N LEU A 280 -0.69 -2.73 22.30
CA LEU A 280 -1.77 -1.73 22.20
C LEU A 280 -3.08 -2.36 21.73
N LEU A 281 -3.04 -3.21 20.70
CA LEU A 281 -4.20 -3.94 20.20
C LEU A 281 -4.80 -4.87 21.26
N ALA A 282 -3.96 -5.61 22.00
CA ALA A 282 -4.40 -6.50 23.05
C ALA A 282 -5.03 -5.74 24.25
N ALA A 283 -4.47 -4.57 24.59
CA ALA A 283 -4.95 -3.74 25.70
C ALA A 283 -6.25 -2.99 25.37
N ASP A 284 -6.56 -2.75 24.11
CA ASP A 284 -7.78 -2.05 23.65
C ASP A 284 -9.07 -2.78 24.04
N GLY A 285 -9.01 -4.11 24.20
CA GLY A 285 -10.14 -4.95 24.60
C GLY A 285 -11.18 -5.20 23.52
N ARG A 286 -11.22 -4.42 22.45
CA ARG A 286 -12.12 -4.59 21.30
C ARG A 286 -11.57 -5.57 20.26
N TYR A 287 -10.28 -5.93 20.36
CA TYR A 287 -9.59 -6.82 19.43
C TYR A 287 -9.26 -8.18 20.07
N GLU A 288 -9.06 -9.16 19.22
CA GLU A 288 -8.62 -10.53 19.54
C GLU A 288 -7.75 -11.07 18.39
N ALA A 289 -7.12 -12.23 18.57
CA ALA A 289 -6.25 -12.87 17.57
C ALA A 289 -5.21 -11.89 17.02
N VAL A 290 -4.50 -11.22 17.92
CA VAL A 290 -3.44 -10.26 17.57
C VAL A 290 -2.21 -11.03 17.15
N GLU A 291 -1.68 -10.73 15.95
CA GLU A 291 -0.50 -11.37 15.39
C GLU A 291 0.47 -10.32 14.85
N GLU A 292 1.77 -10.57 14.99
CA GLU A 292 2.85 -9.76 14.43
C GLU A 292 3.43 -10.46 13.20
N HIS A 293 3.58 -9.73 12.10
CA HIS A 293 4.12 -10.23 10.84
C HIS A 293 5.46 -9.59 10.50
N ARG A 294 6.38 -10.42 9.98
CA ARG A 294 7.73 -9.98 9.63
C ARG A 294 7.91 -9.84 8.13
N ASP A 295 8.81 -8.93 7.75
CA ASP A 295 9.25 -8.81 6.36
C ASP A 295 10.20 -9.96 5.95
N LEU A 296 10.58 -10.00 4.68
CA LEU A 296 11.48 -11.02 4.14
C LEU A 296 12.90 -10.97 4.75
N ALA A 297 13.26 -9.87 5.40
CA ALA A 297 14.50 -9.73 6.17
C ALA A 297 14.34 -10.16 7.63
N GLY A 298 13.14 -10.62 8.04
CA GLY A 298 12.82 -11.08 9.39
C GLY A 298 12.54 -9.96 10.39
N ARG A 299 12.37 -8.70 9.95
CA ARG A 299 12.05 -7.57 10.82
C ARG A 299 10.55 -7.44 11.00
N PRO A 300 10.05 -7.09 12.19
CA PRO A 300 8.65 -6.75 12.40
C PRO A 300 8.18 -5.71 11.37
N ARG A 301 6.97 -5.90 10.80
CA ARG A 301 6.53 -5.03 9.71
C ARG A 301 5.08 -4.60 9.81
N PHE A 302 4.18 -5.50 10.14
CA PHE A 302 2.78 -5.13 10.34
C PHE A 302 2.13 -6.05 11.38
N ALA A 303 1.19 -5.50 12.12
CA ALA A 303 0.37 -6.25 13.06
C ALA A 303 -1.04 -6.43 12.52
N THR A 304 -1.65 -7.57 12.83
CA THR A 304 -3.03 -7.87 12.49
C THR A 304 -3.85 -8.16 13.73
N ALA A 305 -5.16 -7.91 13.63
CA ALA A 305 -6.10 -8.23 14.69
C ALA A 305 -7.50 -8.47 14.12
N ARG A 306 -8.37 -9.08 14.93
CA ARG A 306 -9.78 -9.28 14.61
C ARG A 306 -10.64 -8.47 15.57
N ARG A 307 -11.66 -7.79 15.07
CA ARG A 307 -12.69 -7.16 15.91
C ARG A 307 -13.46 -8.25 16.65
N ARG A 308 -13.52 -8.17 17.99
CA ARG A 308 -14.27 -9.13 18.80
C ARG A 308 -15.71 -9.22 18.34
N ARG A 309 -16.27 -10.43 18.40
CA ARG A 309 -17.71 -10.62 18.32
C ARG A 309 -18.29 -10.25 19.67
N GLU A 310 -19.36 -9.46 19.68
CA GLU A 310 -20.09 -9.27 20.93
C GLU A 310 -20.56 -10.66 21.42
N SER A 311 -20.23 -11.00 22.65
CA SER A 311 -20.79 -12.19 23.28
C SER A 311 -22.27 -11.95 23.39
N VAL A 312 -23.09 -12.71 22.63
CA VAL A 312 -24.53 -12.75 22.87
C VAL A 312 -24.69 -13.25 24.29
N PRO A 313 -25.32 -12.47 25.20
CA PRO A 313 -25.60 -13.00 26.54
C PRO A 313 -26.41 -14.29 26.36
N VAL A 314 -25.88 -15.40 26.84
CA VAL A 314 -26.68 -16.63 26.97
C VAL A 314 -27.81 -16.27 27.93
N ALA A 315 -29.01 -16.19 27.42
CA ALA A 315 -30.18 -16.02 28.27
C ALA A 315 -30.12 -17.11 29.39
N PRO A 316 -30.29 -16.74 30.68
CA PRO A 316 -30.29 -17.73 31.73
C PRO A 316 -31.34 -18.77 31.37
N GLY A 317 -30.90 -20.02 31.22
CA GLY A 317 -31.76 -21.15 30.93
C GLY A 317 -32.90 -21.15 31.94
N HIS A 318 -34.14 -21.23 31.45
CA HIS A 318 -35.27 -21.54 32.31
C HIS A 318 -34.92 -22.79 33.12
N ALA A 319 -34.80 -22.63 34.43
CA ALA A 319 -34.73 -23.75 35.34
C ALA A 319 -35.98 -24.59 35.07
N GLU A 320 -35.81 -25.79 34.55
CA GLU A 320 -36.90 -26.77 34.48
C GLU A 320 -37.36 -27.02 35.92
N ASP A 321 -38.57 -26.57 36.22
CA ASP A 321 -39.30 -26.94 37.40
C ASP A 321 -39.51 -28.47 37.36
N THR A 322 -38.63 -29.17 38.01
CA THR A 322 -38.83 -30.60 38.25
C THR A 322 -39.92 -30.73 39.31
N ASP A 323 -41.16 -30.72 38.84
CA ASP A 323 -42.31 -31.10 39.65
C ASP A 323 -42.15 -32.58 40.07
N GLY A 324 -41.90 -32.82 41.37
CA GLY A 324 -41.67 -34.14 41.93
C GLY A 324 -42.91 -35.03 41.85
N PRO A 325 -42.74 -36.35 41.87
CA PRO A 325 -43.87 -37.28 41.65
C PRO A 325 -44.88 -37.20 42.78
N ARG A 326 -46.15 -36.93 42.46
CA ARG A 326 -47.30 -37.00 43.37
C ARG A 326 -47.52 -38.47 43.78
N ALA A 327 -47.34 -38.74 45.08
CA ALA A 327 -47.65 -40.03 45.69
C ALA A 327 -49.15 -40.33 45.61
N TRP A 328 -49.55 -41.44 44.99
CA TRP A 328 -50.89 -42.01 45.03
C TRP A 328 -51.10 -42.68 46.35
N GLN A 329 -51.96 -42.15 47.21
CA GLN A 329 -52.45 -42.84 48.36
C GLN A 329 -53.58 -43.83 47.96
N THR A 330 -53.35 -45.12 48.10
CA THR A 330 -54.36 -46.13 48.00
C THR A 330 -55.09 -46.19 49.36
N GLY A 331 -56.36 -45.77 49.40
CA GLY A 331 -57.26 -46.04 50.56
C GLY A 331 -58.06 -47.30 50.33
N SER A 332 -57.85 -48.22 51.22
CA SER A 332 -58.69 -49.45 51.37
C SER A 332 -59.87 -49.12 52.25
N SER A 333 -61.06 -49.48 51.84
CA SER A 333 -62.12 -50.14 52.55
C SER A 333 -63.35 -50.22 51.69
#